data_22fdeb50677e27e20e70a2e5bbbd663b
#
_entry.id   22fdeb50677e27e20e70a2e5bbbd663b
#
_cell.length_a   1.000
_cell.length_b   1.000
_cell.length_c   1.000
_cell.angle_alpha   90.00
_cell.angle_beta   90.00
_cell.angle_gamma   90.00
#
_symmetry.space_group_name_H-M   'P 1'
#
loop_
_entity.id
_entity.type
_entity.pdbx_description
1 polymer ?
#
loop_
_entity_poly.entity_id
_entity_poly.type
_entity_poly.pdbx_seq_one_letter_code
_entity_poly.pdbx_strand_id
1 'polypeptide(L)'
;YVSSNYSFLNSSNQVMKVLRESGRYLNHEKQMYLVSRQQVPRGGFTVYSISDIQNIVISLGLGSGLVITALVLMTLWMLLNSRKVTEKKTEDFYKILDVMENARDGDLEGVIRIQSDNEFKIIADAYNETIQSLRIQMENNRKMAELVSMAQNKQLESQFNPHFLYNTLENIRYMCKLEPATAERMVFSLSNLLRYSLDGSKAEVTLKEDLEHLESYLTILKRRFGERFRCRIDVEPETMDLRIPKLVLQPMIENAVKYGFGKQLNLTVELKAYIHEGKLIMICRDDGVGIPQCTLSELTALLEQKENPRRHSGLYNIHRRIDILYGRPYGVEIRSAEGHGTTLV
;
A
#
# COMPACT_ATOMS: atom_id res chain seq x y z
N TYR A 1 -84.15 -61.12 -24.06
CA TYR A 1 -84.75 -59.83 -23.65
C TYR A 1 -83.70 -58.77 -23.85
N VAL A 2 -83.99 -57.84 -24.75
CA VAL A 2 -83.21 -56.64 -24.92
C VAL A 2 -84.06 -55.48 -24.36
N SER A 3 -83.68 -55.01 -23.19
CA SER A 3 -84.21 -53.76 -22.66
C SER A 3 -83.18 -52.68 -22.95
N SER A 4 -83.43 -51.81 -23.87
CA SER A 4 -82.53 -50.70 -24.14
C SER A 4 -83.33 -49.44 -24.59
N ASN A 5 -82.83 -48.33 -24.19
CA ASN A 5 -83.32 -46.99 -24.63
C ASN A 5 -82.69 -46.57 -25.98
N TYR A 6 -81.95 -47.45 -26.64
CA TYR A 6 -81.31 -47.18 -27.93
C TYR A 6 -82.04 -47.76 -29.12
N SER A 7 -82.53 -46.97 -30.03
CA SER A 7 -83.36 -47.35 -31.18
C SER A 7 -82.69 -48.39 -32.10
N PHE A 8 -81.37 -48.41 -32.23
CA PHE A 8 -80.63 -49.36 -33.07
C PHE A 8 -80.61 -50.81 -32.51
N LEU A 9 -80.95 -50.98 -31.23
CA LEU A 9 -81.05 -52.29 -30.61
C LEU A 9 -82.39 -53.03 -30.80
N ASN A 10 -83.33 -52.40 -31.50
CA ASN A 10 -84.64 -53.00 -31.69
C ASN A 10 -84.72 -54.03 -32.84
N SER A 11 -83.67 -54.20 -33.68
CA SER A 11 -83.60 -55.26 -34.70
C SER A 11 -82.61 -56.35 -34.25
N SER A 12 -83.16 -57.50 -33.78
CA SER A 12 -82.41 -58.54 -33.06
C SER A 12 -81.24 -59.21 -33.82
N ASN A 13 -81.30 -59.30 -35.14
CA ASN A 13 -80.27 -60.00 -35.92
C ASN A 13 -79.07 -59.14 -36.33
N GLN A 14 -79.22 -57.85 -36.53
CA GLN A 14 -78.10 -56.94 -36.87
C GLN A 14 -77.33 -56.59 -35.63
N VAL A 15 -78.01 -56.37 -34.52
CA VAL A 15 -77.36 -56.01 -33.24
C VAL A 15 -76.40 -57.09 -32.76
N MET A 16 -76.85 -58.38 -32.83
CA MET A 16 -76.01 -59.50 -32.40
C MET A 16 -74.77 -59.72 -33.26
N LYS A 17 -74.85 -59.39 -34.52
CA LYS A 17 -73.71 -59.46 -35.45
C LYS A 17 -72.71 -58.38 -35.10
N VAL A 18 -73.17 -57.14 -34.93
CA VAL A 18 -72.32 -56.02 -34.54
C VAL A 18 -71.69 -56.20 -33.17
N LEU A 19 -72.42 -56.68 -32.18
CA LEU A 19 -71.91 -56.96 -30.85
C LEU A 19 -70.92 -58.11 -30.78
N ARG A 20 -70.97 -59.09 -31.68
CA ARG A 20 -70.01 -60.21 -31.77
C ARG A 20 -68.69 -59.78 -32.43
N GLU A 21 -68.75 -58.88 -33.38
CA GLU A 21 -67.65 -58.42 -34.20
C GLU A 21 -66.95 -57.15 -33.58
N SER A 22 -67.69 -56.40 -32.76
CA SER A 22 -67.14 -55.22 -32.14
C SER A 22 -66.24 -55.58 -30.92
N GLY A 23 -65.09 -54.88 -30.79
CA GLY A 23 -64.26 -54.96 -29.60
C GLY A 23 -64.88 -54.23 -28.39
N ARG A 24 -64.12 -53.62 -27.55
CA ARG A 24 -64.58 -52.83 -26.38
C ARG A 24 -65.35 -51.56 -26.76
N TYR A 25 -65.18 -51.05 -28.00
CA TYR A 25 -65.81 -49.82 -28.45
C TYR A 25 -66.61 -50.06 -29.72
N LEU A 26 -67.82 -49.52 -29.75
CA LEU A 26 -68.71 -49.53 -30.91
C LEU A 26 -68.95 -48.11 -31.37
N ASN A 27 -68.66 -47.85 -32.65
CA ASN A 27 -68.98 -46.56 -33.29
C ASN A 27 -70.15 -46.78 -34.23
N HIS A 28 -71.33 -46.21 -33.91
CA HIS A 28 -72.52 -46.31 -34.67
C HIS A 28 -73.20 -44.95 -34.81
N GLU A 29 -73.55 -44.53 -35.99
CA GLU A 29 -74.22 -43.26 -36.29
C GLU A 29 -73.51 -42.03 -35.70
N LYS A 30 -72.18 -42.05 -35.74
CA LYS A 30 -71.31 -40.98 -35.13
C LYS A 30 -71.36 -40.91 -33.61
N GLN A 31 -71.93 -41.90 -32.97
CA GLN A 31 -71.91 -42.03 -31.51
C GLN A 31 -70.98 -43.16 -31.09
N MET A 32 -70.27 -42.94 -30.01
CA MET A 32 -69.32 -43.91 -29.47
C MET A 32 -69.89 -44.56 -28.19
N TYR A 33 -69.92 -45.87 -28.25
CA TYR A 33 -70.40 -46.67 -27.11
C TYR A 33 -69.31 -47.58 -26.57
N LEU A 34 -69.26 -47.71 -25.25
CA LEU A 34 -68.49 -48.74 -24.57
C LEU A 34 -69.29 -49.99 -24.44
N VAL A 35 -68.78 -51.11 -24.95
CA VAL A 35 -69.41 -52.42 -24.91
C VAL A 35 -68.65 -53.27 -23.90
N SER A 36 -69.30 -53.68 -22.83
CA SER A 36 -68.78 -54.65 -21.88
C SER A 36 -69.51 -55.98 -22.03
N ARG A 37 -68.81 -57.09 -22.14
CA ARG A 37 -69.31 -58.45 -22.32
C ARG A 37 -68.94 -59.27 -21.06
N GLN A 38 -69.99 -59.88 -20.45
CA GLN A 38 -69.82 -60.78 -19.32
C GLN A 38 -70.60 -62.08 -19.60
N GLN A 39 -69.90 -63.22 -19.50
CA GLN A 39 -70.56 -64.54 -19.63
C GLN A 39 -70.96 -65.01 -18.23
N VAL A 40 -72.25 -65.45 -18.11
CA VAL A 40 -72.75 -65.88 -16.82
C VAL A 40 -72.52 -67.38 -16.71
N PRO A 41 -71.75 -67.89 -15.76
CA PRO A 41 -71.25 -69.29 -15.70
C PRO A 41 -72.35 -70.36 -15.52
N ARG A 42 -73.49 -70.02 -14.93
CA ARG A 42 -74.58 -70.97 -14.62
C ARG A 42 -75.83 -70.90 -15.51
N GLY A 43 -75.82 -70.05 -16.51
CA GLY A 43 -77.02 -69.82 -17.32
C GLY A 43 -76.88 -70.00 -18.82
N GLY A 44 -75.66 -70.25 -19.33
CA GLY A 44 -75.40 -70.40 -20.79
C GLY A 44 -75.61 -69.14 -21.62
N PHE A 45 -75.80 -67.99 -21.03
CA PHE A 45 -76.09 -66.76 -21.76
C PHE A 45 -75.00 -65.71 -21.51
N THR A 46 -74.85 -64.79 -22.43
CA THR A 46 -73.88 -63.69 -22.36
C THR A 46 -74.62 -62.37 -22.21
N VAL A 47 -74.22 -61.54 -21.24
CA VAL A 47 -74.78 -60.21 -21.00
C VAL A 47 -73.87 -59.19 -21.65
N TYR A 48 -74.46 -58.31 -22.46
CA TYR A 48 -73.81 -57.17 -23.04
C TYR A 48 -74.31 -55.90 -22.35
N SER A 49 -73.44 -55.10 -21.83
CA SER A 49 -73.76 -53.76 -21.36
C SER A 49 -73.20 -52.71 -22.32
N ILE A 50 -74.02 -51.82 -22.76
CA ILE A 50 -73.70 -50.77 -23.73
C ILE A 50 -73.93 -49.44 -23.06
N SER A 51 -72.89 -48.61 -22.98
CA SER A 51 -72.96 -47.31 -22.38
C SER A 51 -72.52 -46.26 -23.38
N ASP A 52 -73.27 -45.18 -23.51
CA ASP A 52 -72.87 -44.03 -24.31
C ASP A 52 -71.72 -43.27 -23.60
N ILE A 53 -70.58 -43.20 -24.27
CA ILE A 53 -69.39 -42.53 -23.76
C ILE A 53 -69.01 -41.28 -24.59
N GLN A 54 -69.86 -40.89 -25.58
CA GLN A 54 -69.54 -39.78 -26.48
C GLN A 54 -69.25 -38.46 -25.71
N ASN A 55 -70.16 -38.11 -24.81
CA ASN A 55 -69.97 -36.88 -23.99
C ASN A 55 -68.71 -36.91 -23.14
N ILE A 56 -68.34 -38.10 -22.63
CA ILE A 56 -67.12 -38.27 -21.86
C ILE A 56 -65.87 -38.05 -22.73
N VAL A 57 -65.89 -38.67 -23.94
CA VAL A 57 -64.83 -38.57 -24.95
C VAL A 57 -64.65 -37.12 -25.41
N ILE A 58 -65.77 -36.44 -25.73
CA ILE A 58 -65.73 -35.03 -26.12
C ILE A 58 -65.23 -34.15 -25.00
N SER A 59 -65.74 -34.33 -23.80
CA SER A 59 -65.28 -33.53 -22.60
C SER A 59 -63.82 -33.75 -22.30
N LEU A 60 -63.35 -35.01 -22.38
CA LEU A 60 -61.92 -35.30 -22.21
C LEU A 60 -61.05 -34.71 -23.32
N GLY A 61 -61.52 -34.75 -24.55
CA GLY A 61 -60.86 -34.17 -25.71
C GLY A 61 -60.77 -32.63 -25.62
N LEU A 62 -61.86 -31.98 -25.24
CA LEU A 62 -61.87 -30.55 -24.99
C LEU A 62 -60.99 -30.16 -23.79
N GLY A 63 -61.09 -30.91 -22.71
CA GLY A 63 -60.23 -30.68 -21.50
C GLY A 63 -58.74 -30.83 -21.79
N SER A 64 -58.38 -31.92 -22.52
CA SER A 64 -57.00 -32.13 -22.93
C SER A 64 -56.46 -31.04 -23.88
N GLY A 65 -57.30 -30.60 -24.81
CA GLY A 65 -57.01 -29.52 -25.74
C GLY A 65 -56.73 -28.18 -24.99
N LEU A 66 -57.60 -27.88 -24.01
CA LEU A 66 -57.37 -26.67 -23.18
C LEU A 66 -56.07 -26.73 -22.36
N VAL A 67 -55.75 -27.89 -21.79
CA VAL A 67 -54.50 -28.07 -21.06
C VAL A 67 -53.27 -27.92 -21.97
N ILE A 68 -53.30 -28.53 -23.17
CA ILE A 68 -52.23 -28.42 -24.14
C ILE A 68 -52.05 -26.98 -24.61
N THR A 69 -53.13 -26.28 -24.92
CA THR A 69 -53.07 -24.87 -25.34
C THR A 69 -52.54 -23.99 -24.21
N ALA A 70 -52.95 -24.21 -22.96
CA ALA A 70 -52.43 -23.48 -21.79
C ALA A 70 -50.95 -23.72 -21.63
N LEU A 71 -50.44 -24.95 -21.75
CA LEU A 71 -49.03 -25.29 -21.69
C LEU A 71 -48.22 -24.62 -22.81
N VAL A 72 -48.73 -24.61 -24.02
CA VAL A 72 -48.08 -23.93 -25.16
C VAL A 72 -48.01 -22.43 -24.94
N LEU A 73 -49.08 -21.81 -24.47
CA LEU A 73 -49.09 -20.38 -24.16
C LEU A 73 -48.10 -20.05 -23.00
N MET A 74 -48.10 -20.88 -21.97
CA MET A 74 -47.16 -20.72 -20.82
C MET A 74 -45.71 -20.85 -21.26
N THR A 75 -45.36 -21.84 -22.07
CA THR A 75 -44.00 -22.00 -22.60
C THR A 75 -43.61 -20.85 -23.50
N LEU A 76 -44.48 -20.37 -24.36
CA LEU A 76 -44.23 -19.21 -25.20
C LEU A 76 -43.99 -17.93 -24.34
N TRP A 77 -44.86 -17.73 -23.36
CA TRP A 77 -44.71 -16.62 -22.44
C TRP A 77 -43.35 -16.67 -21.64
N MET A 78 -42.97 -17.87 -21.18
CA MET A 78 -41.70 -18.10 -20.50
C MET A 78 -40.50 -17.81 -21.41
N LEU A 79 -40.54 -18.25 -22.68
CA LEU A 79 -39.47 -17.99 -23.65
C LEU A 79 -39.32 -16.49 -23.96
N LEU A 80 -40.44 -15.78 -24.14
CA LEU A 80 -40.42 -14.33 -24.39
C LEU A 80 -39.88 -13.53 -23.22
N ASN A 81 -40.26 -13.88 -22.00
CA ASN A 81 -39.75 -13.22 -20.80
C ASN A 81 -38.27 -13.60 -20.49
N SER A 82 -37.88 -14.85 -20.72
CA SER A 82 -36.49 -15.32 -20.53
C SER A 82 -35.49 -14.50 -21.38
N ARG A 83 -35.82 -14.19 -22.61
CA ARG A 83 -34.97 -13.38 -23.49
C ARG A 83 -34.69 -11.99 -22.90
N LYS A 84 -35.73 -11.26 -22.46
CA LYS A 84 -35.57 -9.92 -21.85
C LYS A 84 -34.72 -9.93 -20.59
N VAL A 85 -34.87 -10.93 -19.74
CA VAL A 85 -34.09 -11.09 -18.52
C VAL A 85 -32.62 -11.41 -18.84
N THR A 86 -32.39 -12.29 -19.82
CA THR A 86 -31.03 -12.66 -20.23
C THR A 86 -30.30 -11.48 -20.88
N GLU A 87 -30.93 -10.73 -21.75
CA GLU A 87 -30.33 -9.55 -22.41
C GLU A 87 -29.87 -8.53 -21.37
N LYS A 88 -30.71 -8.20 -20.38
CA LYS A 88 -30.38 -7.27 -19.33
C LYS A 88 -29.24 -7.77 -18.42
N LYS A 89 -29.23 -9.04 -18.03
CA LYS A 89 -28.17 -9.64 -17.25
C LYS A 89 -26.84 -9.64 -18.01
N THR A 90 -26.88 -9.91 -19.31
CA THR A 90 -25.68 -9.89 -20.16
C THR A 90 -25.12 -8.48 -20.32
N GLU A 91 -25.97 -7.47 -20.45
CA GLU A 91 -25.54 -6.05 -20.50
C GLU A 91 -24.85 -5.61 -19.19
N ASP A 92 -25.44 -5.92 -18.03
CA ASP A 92 -24.85 -5.60 -16.72
C ASP A 92 -23.49 -6.27 -16.54
N PHE A 93 -23.33 -7.52 -17.00
CA PHE A 93 -22.06 -8.25 -16.98
C PHE A 93 -20.97 -7.56 -17.82
N TYR A 94 -21.30 -7.17 -19.06
CA TYR A 94 -20.33 -6.48 -19.92
C TYR A 94 -19.94 -5.11 -19.38
N LYS A 95 -20.84 -4.37 -18.73
CA LYS A 95 -20.50 -3.11 -18.06
C LYS A 95 -19.48 -3.30 -16.95
N ILE A 96 -19.63 -4.37 -16.14
CA ILE A 96 -18.66 -4.70 -15.10
C ILE A 96 -17.31 -5.04 -15.73
N LEU A 97 -17.30 -5.87 -16.76
CA LEU A 97 -16.07 -6.32 -17.42
C LEU A 97 -15.30 -5.14 -18.03
N ASP A 98 -15.97 -4.23 -18.72
CA ASP A 98 -15.36 -3.06 -19.36
C ASP A 98 -14.66 -2.15 -18.35
N VAL A 99 -15.34 -1.85 -17.24
CA VAL A 99 -14.75 -1.02 -16.18
C VAL A 99 -13.58 -1.73 -15.49
N MET A 100 -13.66 -3.06 -15.28
CA MET A 100 -12.55 -3.84 -14.70
C MET A 100 -11.35 -3.92 -15.66
N GLU A 101 -11.58 -3.99 -16.97
CA GLU A 101 -10.51 -3.98 -17.98
C GLU A 101 -9.79 -2.64 -18.01
N ASN A 102 -10.53 -1.53 -17.97
CA ASN A 102 -9.95 -0.19 -17.88
C ASN A 102 -9.13 0.00 -16.59
N ALA A 103 -9.62 -0.53 -15.46
CA ALA A 103 -8.88 -0.49 -14.20
C ALA A 103 -7.57 -1.28 -14.24
N ARG A 104 -7.52 -2.41 -14.95
CA ARG A 104 -6.28 -3.17 -15.19
C ARG A 104 -5.24 -2.34 -15.92
N ASP A 105 -5.68 -1.49 -16.85
CA ASP A 105 -4.80 -0.61 -17.64
C ASP A 105 -4.45 0.70 -16.91
N GLY A 106 -4.86 0.83 -15.63
CA GLY A 106 -4.51 1.91 -14.72
C GLY A 106 -5.57 3.01 -14.57
N ASP A 107 -6.69 2.93 -15.30
CA ASP A 107 -7.82 3.84 -15.09
C ASP A 107 -8.67 3.38 -13.90
N LEU A 108 -8.37 3.94 -12.75
CA LEU A 108 -9.12 3.67 -11.51
C LEU A 108 -10.31 4.64 -11.32
N GLU A 109 -10.63 5.53 -12.26
CA GLU A 109 -11.73 6.49 -12.10
C GLU A 109 -13.09 5.90 -12.41
N GLY A 110 -13.15 4.78 -13.11
CA GLY A 110 -14.37 4.08 -13.46
C GLY A 110 -15.19 3.66 -12.23
N VAL A 111 -16.50 3.93 -12.25
CA VAL A 111 -17.46 3.51 -11.22
C VAL A 111 -18.53 2.67 -11.87
N ILE A 112 -18.74 1.45 -11.37
CA ILE A 112 -19.77 0.55 -11.88
C ILE A 112 -21.10 0.95 -11.27
N ARG A 113 -22.10 1.28 -12.12
CA ARG A 113 -23.47 1.60 -11.71
C ARG A 113 -24.43 0.59 -12.28
N ILE A 114 -24.97 -0.29 -11.45
CA ILE A 114 -25.97 -1.30 -11.78
C ILE A 114 -27.31 -0.87 -11.17
N GLN A 115 -28.35 -0.80 -12.02
CA GLN A 115 -29.71 -0.43 -11.58
C GLN A 115 -30.53 -1.62 -11.10
N SER A 116 -30.16 -2.83 -11.50
CA SER A 116 -30.85 -4.06 -11.12
C SER A 116 -30.46 -4.49 -9.70
N ASP A 117 -31.46 -4.90 -8.91
CA ASP A 117 -31.23 -5.40 -7.55
C ASP A 117 -30.95 -6.90 -7.60
N ASN A 118 -29.79 -7.27 -8.12
CA ASN A 118 -29.37 -8.65 -8.34
C ASN A 118 -27.90 -8.85 -7.89
N GLU A 119 -27.37 -10.05 -8.13
CA GLU A 119 -26.00 -10.45 -7.76
C GLU A 119 -24.94 -9.53 -8.37
N PHE A 120 -25.18 -8.94 -9.53
CA PHE A 120 -24.25 -8.01 -10.18
C PHE A 120 -24.12 -6.68 -9.45
N LYS A 121 -25.15 -6.22 -8.74
CA LYS A 121 -25.07 -5.04 -7.88
C LYS A 121 -24.12 -5.27 -6.73
N ILE A 122 -24.17 -6.45 -6.08
CA ILE A 122 -23.25 -6.81 -5.02
C ILE A 122 -21.78 -6.78 -5.49
N ILE A 123 -21.53 -7.32 -6.70
CA ILE A 123 -20.20 -7.31 -7.31
C ILE A 123 -19.75 -5.87 -7.62
N ALA A 124 -20.66 -5.05 -8.18
CA ALA A 124 -20.37 -3.65 -8.51
C ALA A 124 -20.04 -2.83 -7.25
N ASP A 125 -20.81 -3.00 -6.18
CA ASP A 125 -20.58 -2.29 -4.90
C ASP A 125 -19.24 -2.71 -4.27
N ALA A 126 -18.95 -4.03 -4.22
CA ALA A 126 -17.69 -4.55 -3.71
C ALA A 126 -16.48 -4.07 -4.54
N TYR A 127 -16.61 -4.02 -5.87
CA TYR A 127 -15.60 -3.46 -6.75
C TYR A 127 -15.37 -1.97 -6.47
N ASN A 128 -16.44 -1.18 -6.42
CA ASN A 128 -16.35 0.26 -6.17
C ASN A 128 -15.68 0.57 -4.83
N GLU A 129 -16.01 -0.17 -3.77
CA GLU A 129 -15.38 -0.05 -2.45
C GLU A 129 -13.88 -0.42 -2.50
N THR A 130 -13.54 -1.49 -3.22
CA THR A 130 -12.15 -1.93 -3.39
C THR A 130 -11.32 -0.88 -4.14
N ILE A 131 -11.83 -0.34 -5.25
CA ILE A 131 -11.17 0.71 -6.03
C ILE A 131 -11.02 2.00 -5.23
N GLN A 132 -12.04 2.38 -4.46
CA GLN A 132 -11.93 3.54 -3.57
C GLN A 132 -10.84 3.36 -2.52
N SER A 133 -10.77 2.19 -1.90
CA SER A 133 -9.73 1.85 -0.92
C SER A 133 -8.33 1.87 -1.56
N LEU A 134 -8.20 1.33 -2.78
CA LEU A 134 -6.95 1.35 -3.53
C LEU A 134 -6.49 2.78 -3.86
N ARG A 135 -7.39 3.66 -4.29
CA ARG A 135 -7.09 5.08 -4.53
C ARG A 135 -6.57 5.78 -3.29
N ILE A 136 -7.23 5.57 -2.14
CA ILE A 136 -6.79 6.13 -0.86
C ILE A 136 -5.39 5.64 -0.50
N GLN A 137 -5.11 4.35 -0.68
CA GLN A 137 -3.78 3.78 -0.42
C GLN A 137 -2.71 4.35 -1.37
N MET A 138 -3.00 4.49 -2.65
CA MET A 138 -2.08 5.08 -3.63
C MET A 138 -1.76 6.54 -3.31
N GLU A 139 -2.76 7.34 -2.95
CA GLU A 139 -2.56 8.73 -2.54
C GLU A 139 -1.74 8.85 -1.26
N ASN A 140 -1.99 7.99 -0.27
CA ASN A 140 -1.20 7.93 0.96
C ASN A 140 0.26 7.51 0.67
N ASN A 141 0.48 6.53 -0.20
CA ASN A 141 1.82 6.11 -0.62
C ASN A 141 2.56 7.24 -1.34
N ARG A 142 1.86 7.98 -2.22
CA ARG A 142 2.45 9.14 -2.90
C ARG A 142 2.86 10.22 -1.91
N LYS A 143 2.00 10.59 -0.97
CA LYS A 143 2.32 11.55 0.10
C LYS A 143 3.49 11.09 0.96
N MET A 144 3.54 9.81 1.31
CA MET A 144 4.66 9.25 2.07
C MET A 144 5.97 9.34 1.27
N ALA A 145 5.96 9.02 -0.03
CA ALA A 145 7.13 9.16 -0.88
C ALA A 145 7.62 10.61 -0.99
N GLU A 146 6.69 11.58 -1.11
CA GLU A 146 7.01 13.01 -1.09
C GLU A 146 7.62 13.43 0.25
N LEU A 147 7.07 13.00 1.39
CA LEU A 147 7.61 13.29 2.71
C LEU A 147 9.00 12.69 2.92
N VAL A 148 9.23 11.45 2.46
CA VAL A 148 10.55 10.80 2.52
C VAL A 148 11.55 11.57 1.66
N SER A 149 11.18 11.96 0.44
CA SER A 149 12.03 12.78 -0.44
C SER A 149 12.37 14.14 0.17
N MET A 150 11.37 14.82 0.76
CA MET A 150 11.60 16.09 1.47
C MET A 150 12.49 15.91 2.69
N ALA A 151 12.32 14.83 3.45
CA ALA A 151 13.18 14.52 4.60
C ALA A 151 14.61 14.23 4.17
N GLN A 152 14.81 13.48 3.07
CA GLN A 152 16.13 13.22 2.49
C GLN A 152 16.81 14.50 2.00
N ASN A 153 16.09 15.36 1.27
CA ASN A 153 16.62 16.65 0.82
C ASN A 153 17.01 17.54 2.00
N LYS A 154 16.18 17.59 3.03
CA LYS A 154 16.45 18.35 4.25
C LYS A 154 17.63 17.78 5.05
N GLN A 155 17.78 16.45 5.05
CA GLN A 155 18.95 15.79 5.64
C GLN A 155 20.23 16.16 4.89
N LEU A 156 20.21 16.17 3.55
CA LEU A 156 21.33 16.60 2.71
C LEU A 156 21.67 18.08 2.96
N GLU A 157 20.66 18.97 3.00
CA GLU A 157 20.87 20.38 3.34
C GLU A 157 21.44 20.59 4.73
N SER A 158 21.08 19.76 5.71
CA SER A 158 21.58 19.87 7.09
C SER A 158 23.00 19.36 7.28
N GLN A 159 23.51 18.55 6.34
CA GLN A 159 24.92 18.07 6.37
C GLN A 159 25.92 19.17 6.01
N PHE A 160 25.47 20.21 5.34
CA PHE A 160 26.29 21.37 5.02
C PHE A 160 25.83 22.58 5.80
N ASN A 161 26.77 23.25 6.44
CA ASN A 161 26.55 24.59 6.98
C ASN A 161 26.64 25.59 5.82
N PRO A 162 25.49 26.12 5.28
CA PRO A 162 25.53 27.03 4.12
C PRO A 162 26.41 28.25 4.37
N HIS A 163 26.39 28.76 5.59
CA HIS A 163 27.22 29.89 6.01
C HIS A 163 28.71 29.58 5.97
N PHE A 164 29.13 28.37 6.34
CA PHE A 164 30.50 27.94 6.17
C PHE A 164 30.93 27.92 4.71
N LEU A 165 30.10 27.37 3.83
CA LEU A 165 30.36 27.31 2.38
C LEU A 165 30.50 28.72 1.78
N TYR A 166 29.54 29.61 2.04
CA TYR A 166 29.59 30.98 1.54
C TYR A 166 30.85 31.71 2.00
N ASN A 167 31.16 31.63 3.28
CA ASN A 167 32.37 32.27 3.82
C ASN A 167 33.65 31.68 3.24
N THR A 168 33.70 30.37 3.03
CA THR A 168 34.86 29.70 2.43
C THR A 168 35.06 30.14 0.98
N LEU A 169 34.01 30.18 0.18
CA LEU A 169 34.03 30.64 -1.22
C LEU A 169 34.46 32.11 -1.29
N GLU A 170 33.98 32.94 -0.37
CA GLU A 170 34.40 34.35 -0.29
C GLU A 170 35.88 34.52 0.05
N ASN A 171 36.37 33.73 1.00
CA ASN A 171 37.82 33.70 1.32
C ASN A 171 38.64 33.21 0.12
N ILE A 172 38.19 32.16 -0.59
CA ILE A 172 38.86 31.70 -1.81
C ILE A 172 38.93 32.83 -2.82
N ARG A 173 37.82 33.56 -3.05
CA ARG A 173 37.75 34.71 -3.97
C ARG A 173 38.79 35.78 -3.62
N TYR A 174 38.97 36.09 -2.36
CA TYR A 174 40.00 37.03 -1.91
C TYR A 174 41.41 36.48 -2.15
N MET A 175 41.65 35.21 -1.79
CA MET A 175 42.96 34.56 -1.92
C MET A 175 43.38 34.40 -3.40
N CYS A 176 42.43 34.25 -4.33
CA CYS A 176 42.75 34.24 -5.77
C CYS A 176 43.54 35.48 -6.21
N LYS A 177 43.34 36.65 -5.56
CA LYS A 177 44.05 37.88 -5.87
C LYS A 177 45.35 38.05 -5.05
N LEU A 178 45.37 37.55 -3.85
CA LEU A 178 46.46 37.76 -2.91
C LEU A 178 47.52 36.63 -2.96
N GLU A 179 47.07 35.41 -2.88
CA GLU A 179 47.89 34.21 -2.85
C GLU A 179 47.24 33.07 -3.67
N PRO A 180 47.39 33.03 -4.99
CA PRO A 180 46.74 32.05 -5.84
C PRO A 180 46.97 30.56 -5.41
N ALA A 181 48.20 30.24 -4.99
CA ALA A 181 48.58 28.90 -4.52
C ALA A 181 47.81 28.51 -3.22
N THR A 182 47.45 29.47 -2.39
CA THR A 182 46.63 29.24 -1.21
C THR A 182 45.16 29.06 -1.61
N ALA A 183 44.65 29.84 -2.54
CA ALA A 183 43.30 29.66 -3.09
C ALA A 183 43.13 28.25 -3.69
N GLU A 184 44.11 27.77 -4.47
CA GLU A 184 44.10 26.41 -5.04
C GLU A 184 44.01 25.34 -3.94
N ARG A 185 44.82 25.44 -2.87
CA ARG A 185 44.77 24.51 -1.72
C ARG A 185 43.40 24.54 -1.02
N MET A 186 42.81 25.73 -0.87
CA MET A 186 41.47 25.88 -0.28
C MET A 186 40.37 25.23 -1.15
N VAL A 187 40.45 25.40 -2.47
CA VAL A 187 39.52 24.75 -3.40
C VAL A 187 39.65 23.24 -3.31
N PHE A 188 40.86 22.71 -3.27
CA PHE A 188 41.10 21.28 -3.15
C PHE A 188 40.56 20.74 -1.81
N SER A 189 40.85 21.41 -0.70
CA SER A 189 40.35 21.05 0.62
C SER A 189 38.80 21.09 0.67
N LEU A 190 38.15 22.12 0.08
CA LEU A 190 36.72 22.24 0.01
C LEU A 190 36.11 21.12 -0.82
N SER A 191 36.74 20.79 -1.96
CA SER A 191 36.28 19.70 -2.83
C SER A 191 36.32 18.34 -2.12
N ASN A 192 37.40 18.06 -1.37
CA ASN A 192 37.51 16.83 -0.58
C ASN A 192 36.47 16.76 0.52
N LEU A 193 36.23 17.90 1.20
CA LEU A 193 35.21 18.05 2.22
C LEU A 193 33.82 17.73 1.71
N LEU A 194 33.46 18.32 0.56
CA LEU A 194 32.17 18.09 -0.09
C LEU A 194 32.01 16.64 -0.55
N ARG A 195 33.04 16.09 -1.19
CA ARG A 195 33.00 14.69 -1.69
C ARG A 195 32.79 13.70 -0.54
N TYR A 196 33.55 13.84 0.55
CA TYR A 196 33.40 12.96 1.71
C TYR A 196 32.02 13.10 2.36
N SER A 197 31.53 14.31 2.54
CA SER A 197 30.22 14.53 3.17
C SER A 197 29.05 14.00 2.32
N LEU A 198 29.16 14.07 0.97
CA LEU A 198 28.11 13.60 0.04
C LEU A 198 28.16 12.08 -0.20
N ASP A 199 29.30 11.44 0.04
CA ASP A 199 29.40 9.99 -0.11
C ASP A 199 28.61 9.27 0.99
N GLY A 200 27.41 8.83 0.68
CA GLY A 200 26.51 8.07 1.54
C GLY A 200 26.75 6.57 1.57
N SER A 201 27.81 6.07 0.91
CA SER A 201 28.06 4.63 0.75
C SER A 201 28.44 3.92 2.05
N LYS A 202 29.02 4.63 3.02
CA LYS A 202 29.49 4.08 4.28
C LYS A 202 28.84 4.81 5.47
N ALA A 203 28.22 4.06 6.37
CA ALA A 203 27.72 4.60 7.65
C ALA A 203 28.85 4.76 8.70
N GLU A 204 29.84 3.87 8.64
CA GLU A 204 31.02 3.84 9.51
C GLU A 204 32.32 3.88 8.70
N VAL A 205 33.32 4.55 9.27
CA VAL A 205 34.67 4.71 8.71
C VAL A 205 35.70 4.43 9.80
N THR A 206 36.98 4.32 9.45
CA THR A 206 38.02 4.29 10.45
C THR A 206 38.25 5.70 11.05
N LEU A 207 38.73 5.77 12.31
CA LEU A 207 39.08 7.05 12.91
C LEU A 207 40.12 7.80 12.05
N LYS A 208 41.06 7.08 11.43
CA LYS A 208 42.04 7.62 10.48
C LYS A 208 41.36 8.32 9.28
N GLU A 209 40.37 7.66 8.63
CA GLU A 209 39.63 8.26 7.51
C GLU A 209 38.91 9.55 7.92
N ASP A 210 38.30 9.60 9.12
CA ASP A 210 37.58 10.78 9.62
C ASP A 210 38.55 11.91 10.02
N LEU A 211 39.75 11.57 10.54
CA LEU A 211 40.82 12.52 10.80
C LEU A 211 41.40 13.15 9.52
N GLU A 212 41.66 12.36 8.46
CA GLU A 212 42.13 12.87 7.17
C GLU A 212 41.12 13.87 6.58
N HIS A 213 39.85 13.58 6.75
CA HIS A 213 38.78 14.50 6.38
C HIS A 213 38.81 15.79 7.26
N LEU A 214 38.95 15.64 8.57
CA LEU A 214 39.05 16.75 9.50
C LEU A 214 40.22 17.67 9.16
N GLU A 215 41.37 17.15 8.70
CA GLU A 215 42.55 17.96 8.30
C GLU A 215 42.17 18.92 7.13
N SER A 216 41.37 18.47 6.18
CA SER A 216 40.86 19.33 5.11
C SER A 216 40.02 20.50 5.66
N TYR A 217 39.16 20.23 6.64
CA TYR A 217 38.37 21.23 7.32
C TYR A 217 39.26 22.22 8.13
N LEU A 218 40.22 21.73 8.90
CA LEU A 218 41.15 22.54 9.68
C LEU A 218 42.01 23.41 8.78
N THR A 219 42.40 22.96 7.61
CA THR A 219 43.14 23.78 6.61
C THR A 219 42.36 25.03 6.24
N ILE A 220 41.04 24.89 6.00
CA ILE A 220 40.16 26.04 5.70
C ILE A 220 40.04 26.95 6.92
N LEU A 221 39.81 26.39 8.12
CA LEU A 221 39.69 27.18 9.36
C LEU A 221 40.95 27.98 9.67
N LYS A 222 42.12 27.35 9.58
CA LYS A 222 43.44 28.02 9.84
C LYS A 222 43.63 29.19 8.86
N ARG A 223 43.21 29.06 7.61
CA ARG A 223 43.30 30.17 6.64
C ARG A 223 42.26 31.26 6.90
N ARG A 224 41.09 30.90 7.39
CA ARG A 224 40.03 31.87 7.73
C ARG A 224 40.34 32.70 8.96
N PHE A 225 40.85 32.06 10.01
CA PHE A 225 41.03 32.71 11.32
C PHE A 225 42.49 33.06 11.64
N GLY A 226 43.46 32.57 10.84
CA GLY A 226 44.86 32.78 11.04
C GLY A 226 45.34 32.32 12.42
N GLU A 227 46.19 33.12 13.07
CA GLU A 227 46.74 32.85 14.40
C GLU A 227 45.67 32.85 15.52
N ARG A 228 44.48 33.35 15.22
CA ARG A 228 43.36 33.36 16.18
C ARG A 228 42.77 31.99 16.46
N PHE A 229 43.02 31.02 15.60
CA PHE A 229 42.53 29.64 15.72
C PHE A 229 43.70 28.66 15.80
N ARG A 230 43.77 27.90 16.87
CA ARG A 230 44.75 26.82 17.03
C ARG A 230 44.02 25.53 17.32
N CYS A 231 44.45 24.46 16.68
CA CYS A 231 43.91 23.11 16.92
C CYS A 231 45.09 22.17 17.17
N ARG A 232 45.03 21.45 18.29
CA ARG A 232 45.96 20.37 18.64
C ARG A 232 45.27 19.05 18.55
N ILE A 233 45.88 18.06 17.89
CA ILE A 233 45.35 16.71 17.74
C ILE A 233 46.33 15.76 18.43
N ASP A 234 45.82 15.00 19.38
CA ASP A 234 46.55 14.01 20.15
C ASP A 234 45.76 12.71 20.17
N VAL A 235 46.07 11.81 19.22
CA VAL A 235 45.33 10.58 18.95
C VAL A 235 46.28 9.40 19.08
N GLU A 236 45.96 8.45 19.96
CA GLU A 236 46.72 7.23 20.12
C GLU A 236 46.74 6.39 18.87
N PRO A 237 47.93 5.90 18.40
CA PRO A 237 48.01 5.11 17.16
C PRO A 237 47.10 3.88 17.14
N GLU A 238 46.88 3.26 18.29
CA GLU A 238 46.04 2.05 18.43
C GLU A 238 44.54 2.32 18.12
N THR A 239 44.13 3.59 18.15
CA THR A 239 42.73 3.98 17.86
C THR A 239 42.46 4.21 16.36
N MET A 240 43.47 4.36 15.55
CA MET A 240 43.37 4.80 14.16
C MET A 240 42.51 3.88 13.28
N ASP A 241 42.58 2.55 13.50
CA ASP A 241 41.85 1.55 12.72
C ASP A 241 40.48 1.22 13.32
N LEU A 242 40.11 1.82 14.44
CA LEU A 242 38.78 1.62 15.04
C LEU A 242 37.70 2.27 14.20
N ARG A 243 36.58 1.58 14.08
CA ARG A 243 35.42 2.08 13.34
C ARG A 243 34.61 3.04 14.20
N ILE A 244 34.23 4.15 13.58
CA ILE A 244 33.37 5.19 14.17
C ILE A 244 32.30 5.61 13.17
N PRO A 245 31.18 6.19 13.60
CA PRO A 245 30.24 6.80 12.68
C PRO A 245 30.93 7.88 11.86
N LYS A 246 30.67 7.92 10.58
CA LYS A 246 31.23 8.92 9.66
C LYS A 246 30.86 10.33 10.09
N LEU A 247 31.76 11.31 9.95
CA LEU A 247 31.53 12.73 10.30
C LEU A 247 31.22 12.94 11.80
N VAL A 248 31.99 12.34 12.71
CA VAL A 248 31.89 12.60 14.14
C VAL A 248 32.79 13.76 14.56
N LEU A 249 34.04 13.79 14.07
CA LEU A 249 35.04 14.75 14.52
C LEU A 249 34.78 16.19 14.05
N GLN A 250 34.37 16.35 12.80
CA GLN A 250 34.11 17.68 12.22
C GLN A 250 33.07 18.49 12.99
N PRO A 251 31.87 17.99 13.32
CA PRO A 251 30.88 18.75 14.09
C PRO A 251 31.33 19.09 15.51
N MET A 252 32.21 18.28 16.12
CA MET A 252 32.80 18.62 17.44
C MET A 252 33.63 19.90 17.32
N ILE A 253 34.55 19.99 16.35
CA ILE A 253 35.34 21.18 16.07
C ILE A 253 34.47 22.36 15.59
N GLU A 254 33.47 22.08 14.74
CA GLU A 254 32.54 23.10 14.24
C GLU A 254 31.81 23.79 15.40
N ASN A 255 31.34 23.04 16.40
CA ASN A 255 30.68 23.61 17.56
C ASN A 255 31.63 24.47 18.37
N ALA A 256 32.89 24.01 18.60
CA ALA A 256 33.90 24.80 19.28
C ALA A 256 34.16 26.13 18.55
N VAL A 257 34.31 26.11 17.22
CA VAL A 257 34.54 27.33 16.43
C VAL A 257 33.32 28.24 16.40
N LYS A 258 32.11 27.69 16.26
CA LYS A 258 30.85 28.44 16.14
C LYS A 258 30.51 29.18 17.45
N TYR A 259 30.75 28.56 18.57
CA TYR A 259 30.30 29.06 19.87
C TYR A 259 31.45 29.49 20.80
N GLY A 260 32.65 28.98 20.58
CA GLY A 260 33.80 29.22 21.48
C GLY A 260 34.37 30.64 21.35
N PHE A 261 34.43 31.22 20.16
CA PHE A 261 35.03 32.56 20.00
C PHE A 261 34.29 33.64 20.82
N GLY A 262 32.96 33.74 20.77
CA GLY A 262 32.21 34.76 21.50
C GLY A 262 32.86 36.16 21.44
N LYS A 263 33.27 36.70 22.63
CA LYS A 263 34.03 37.96 22.76
C LYS A 263 35.53 37.73 22.80
N GLN A 264 36.02 36.49 22.75
CA GLN A 264 37.45 36.18 22.82
C GLN A 264 38.13 36.40 21.47
N LEU A 265 39.35 36.83 21.49
CA LEU A 265 40.15 37.06 20.27
C LEU A 265 40.75 35.77 19.71
N ASN A 266 41.08 34.84 20.57
CA ASN A 266 41.74 33.58 20.22
C ASN A 266 40.91 32.38 20.69
N LEU A 267 41.02 31.27 19.98
CA LEU A 267 40.41 30.01 20.32
C LEU A 267 41.40 28.87 20.13
N THR A 268 41.60 28.08 21.17
CA THR A 268 42.40 26.84 21.11
C THR A 268 41.47 25.66 21.30
N VAL A 269 41.52 24.70 20.36
CA VAL A 269 40.73 23.45 20.42
C VAL A 269 41.74 22.30 20.56
N GLU A 270 41.49 21.40 21.48
CA GLU A 270 42.24 20.18 21.66
C GLU A 270 41.37 18.98 21.38
N LEU A 271 41.77 18.11 20.45
CA LEU A 271 41.13 16.86 20.13
C LEU A 271 41.99 15.70 20.60
N LYS A 272 41.42 14.82 21.43
CA LYS A 272 42.10 13.61 21.91
C LYS A 272 41.28 12.38 21.57
N ALA A 273 41.95 11.27 21.29
CA ALA A 273 41.32 9.97 21.19
C ALA A 273 42.21 8.88 21.76
N TYR A 274 41.71 8.08 22.68
CA TYR A 274 42.42 7.00 23.34
C TYR A 274 41.49 5.87 23.75
N ILE A 275 42.05 4.70 24.09
CA ILE A 275 41.28 3.56 24.62
C ILE A 275 41.34 3.59 26.15
N HIS A 276 40.18 3.55 26.78
CA HIS A 276 40.05 3.42 28.21
C HIS A 276 39.02 2.34 28.57
N GLU A 277 39.42 1.36 29.36
CA GLU A 277 38.58 0.22 29.76
C GLU A 277 37.89 -0.49 28.54
N GLY A 278 38.62 -0.63 27.44
CA GLY A 278 38.11 -1.26 26.21
C GLY A 278 37.13 -0.41 25.40
N LYS A 279 36.98 0.87 25.74
CA LYS A 279 36.12 1.83 25.05
C LYS A 279 36.97 2.89 24.36
N LEU A 280 36.59 3.28 23.16
CA LEU A 280 37.15 4.43 22.48
C LEU A 280 36.57 5.71 23.12
N ILE A 281 37.43 6.56 23.68
CA ILE A 281 37.08 7.86 24.20
C ILE A 281 37.62 8.93 23.26
N MET A 282 36.76 9.79 22.77
CA MET A 282 37.12 10.95 21.96
C MET A 282 36.74 12.22 22.72
N ILE A 283 37.71 13.11 22.93
CA ILE A 283 37.53 14.35 23.68
C ILE A 283 37.82 15.53 22.74
N CYS A 284 36.89 16.46 22.65
CA CYS A 284 37.12 17.75 22.03
C CYS A 284 36.92 18.84 23.08
N ARG A 285 38.00 19.55 23.44
CA ARG A 285 38.01 20.63 24.44
C ARG A 285 38.33 21.93 23.75
N ASP A 286 37.58 22.98 24.06
CA ASP A 286 37.93 24.37 23.71
C ASP A 286 38.15 25.22 24.95
N ASP A 287 38.93 26.30 24.80
CA ASP A 287 39.15 27.34 25.78
C ASP A 287 38.25 28.57 25.56
N GLY A 288 37.09 28.36 24.91
CA GLY A 288 36.14 29.38 24.53
C GLY A 288 35.33 29.98 25.69
N VAL A 289 34.24 30.69 25.32
CA VAL A 289 33.36 31.37 26.30
C VAL A 289 32.56 30.43 27.18
N GLY A 290 32.51 29.16 26.87
CA GLY A 290 31.72 28.17 27.61
C GLY A 290 30.21 28.35 27.43
N ILE A 291 29.42 27.53 28.15
CA ILE A 291 27.96 27.47 28.08
C ILE A 291 27.39 27.80 29.45
N PRO A 292 26.44 28.77 29.57
CA PRO A 292 25.72 29.03 30.80
C PRO A 292 24.95 27.78 31.28
N GLN A 293 24.87 27.61 32.62
CA GLN A 293 24.33 26.41 33.26
C GLN A 293 22.89 26.10 32.83
N CYS A 294 22.03 27.11 32.62
CA CYS A 294 20.66 26.91 32.16
C CYS A 294 20.62 26.29 30.74
N THR A 295 21.47 26.82 29.85
CA THR A 295 21.56 26.31 28.45
C THR A 295 22.22 24.92 28.42
N LEU A 296 23.21 24.66 29.28
CA LEU A 296 23.82 23.34 29.38
C LEU A 296 22.80 22.27 29.81
N SER A 297 21.99 22.59 30.84
CA SER A 297 20.91 21.68 31.28
C SER A 297 19.90 21.39 30.18
N GLU A 298 19.51 22.42 29.40
CA GLU A 298 18.60 22.24 28.24
C GLU A 298 19.22 21.35 27.15
N LEU A 299 20.52 21.56 26.83
CA LEU A 299 21.24 20.77 25.84
C LEU A 299 21.38 19.30 26.27
N THR A 300 21.72 19.06 27.54
CA THR A 300 21.83 17.71 28.09
C THR A 300 20.46 16.99 28.02
N ALA A 301 19.40 17.65 28.47
CA ALA A 301 18.06 17.11 28.38
C ALA A 301 17.62 16.82 26.91
N LEU A 302 18.07 17.65 25.95
CA LEU A 302 17.80 17.45 24.54
C LEU A 302 18.48 16.18 23.97
N LEU A 303 19.71 15.88 24.42
CA LEU A 303 20.42 14.67 23.99
C LEU A 303 19.69 13.39 24.40
N GLU A 304 18.98 13.40 25.52
CA GLU A 304 18.21 12.24 26.02
C GLU A 304 16.87 12.04 25.32
N GLN A 305 16.36 13.03 24.57
CA GLN A 305 15.07 12.96 23.87
C GLN A 305 15.16 12.09 22.60
N LYS A 306 14.10 11.29 22.34
CA LYS A 306 14.03 10.47 21.13
C LYS A 306 13.78 11.29 19.85
N GLU A 307 13.16 12.45 19.95
CA GLU A 307 12.88 13.36 18.84
C GLU A 307 13.60 14.68 19.03
N ASN A 308 14.17 15.23 17.96
CA ASN A 308 14.86 16.51 17.99
C ASN A 308 13.88 17.67 17.72
N PRO A 309 13.35 18.35 18.75
CA PRO A 309 12.40 19.44 18.58
C PRO A 309 13.02 20.69 17.92
N ARG A 310 14.34 20.84 17.98
CA ARG A 310 15.08 22.01 17.46
C ARG A 310 15.88 21.74 16.19
N ARG A 311 15.58 20.72 15.44
CA ARG A 311 16.05 20.32 14.06
C ARG A 311 17.50 20.66 13.61
N HIS A 312 18.38 21.28 14.43
CA HIS A 312 19.65 21.86 13.97
C HIS A 312 20.85 21.64 14.91
N SER A 313 20.80 20.71 15.84
CA SER A 313 21.97 20.43 16.70
C SER A 313 22.84 19.34 16.08
N GLY A 314 24.04 19.71 15.61
CA GLY A 314 25.06 18.76 15.14
C GLY A 314 25.40 17.71 16.20
N LEU A 315 25.51 18.14 17.49
CA LEU A 315 25.79 17.25 18.63
C LEU A 315 24.67 16.24 18.86
N TYR A 316 23.40 16.64 18.76
CA TYR A 316 22.27 15.72 18.85
C TYR A 316 22.36 14.63 17.77
N ASN A 317 22.67 15.02 16.54
CA ASN A 317 22.78 14.06 15.42
C ASN A 317 23.93 13.06 15.65
N ILE A 318 25.08 13.51 16.20
CA ILE A 318 26.18 12.61 16.58
C ILE A 318 25.71 11.66 17.67
N HIS A 319 25.17 12.20 18.77
CA HIS A 319 24.68 11.42 19.92
C HIS A 319 23.70 10.34 19.46
N ARG A 320 22.71 10.73 18.67
CA ARG A 320 21.70 9.82 18.18
C ARG A 320 22.25 8.73 17.24
N ARG A 321 23.23 9.08 16.41
CA ARG A 321 23.90 8.12 15.53
C ARG A 321 24.70 7.08 16.31
N ILE A 322 25.40 7.52 17.34
CA ILE A 322 26.16 6.64 18.28
C ILE A 322 25.17 5.72 19.01
N ASP A 323 24.08 6.28 19.58
CA ASP A 323 23.06 5.51 20.29
C ASP A 323 22.39 4.44 19.38
N ILE A 324 22.16 4.75 18.10
CA ILE A 324 21.58 3.79 17.13
C ILE A 324 22.56 2.67 16.77
N LEU A 325 23.86 2.98 16.60
CA LEU A 325 24.85 2.01 16.14
C LEU A 325 25.39 1.12 17.28
N TYR A 326 25.58 1.69 18.45
CA TYR A 326 26.29 1.01 19.57
C TYR A 326 25.39 0.80 20.79
N GLY A 327 24.22 1.44 20.85
CA GLY A 327 23.32 1.37 22.00
C GLY A 327 23.80 2.15 23.20
N ARG A 328 23.01 2.15 24.28
CA ARG A 328 23.44 2.76 25.56
C ARG A 328 24.47 1.87 26.27
N PRO A 329 25.50 2.43 26.96
CA PRO A 329 25.59 3.84 27.41
C PRO A 329 26.40 4.77 26.47
N TYR A 330 26.63 4.41 25.22
CA TYR A 330 27.44 5.19 24.29
C TYR A 330 26.68 6.44 23.80
N GLY A 331 27.42 7.55 23.57
CA GLY A 331 26.83 8.81 23.14
C GLY A 331 27.75 9.99 23.31
N VAL A 332 27.22 11.20 23.37
CA VAL A 332 27.96 12.45 23.61
C VAL A 332 27.61 12.97 24.98
N GLU A 333 28.62 13.31 25.75
CA GLU A 333 28.54 14.02 27.03
C GLU A 333 29.08 15.45 26.83
N ILE A 334 28.43 16.46 27.44
CA ILE A 334 28.84 17.86 27.37
C ILE A 334 29.20 18.34 28.79
N ARG A 335 30.39 18.83 28.96
CA ARG A 335 30.86 19.48 30.19
C ARG A 335 31.30 20.91 29.87
N SER A 336 30.72 21.91 30.49
CA SER A 336 31.03 23.30 30.22
C SER A 336 30.76 24.19 31.45
N ALA A 337 31.48 25.27 31.55
CA ALA A 337 31.21 26.35 32.49
C ALA A 337 31.46 27.69 31.78
N GLU A 338 30.63 28.68 32.08
CA GLU A 338 30.74 30.01 31.49
C GLU A 338 32.13 30.61 31.80
N GLY A 339 32.81 31.09 30.77
CA GLY A 339 34.20 31.63 30.85
C GLY A 339 35.31 30.58 30.88
N HIS A 340 35.01 29.28 30.88
CA HIS A 340 36.00 28.19 31.03
C HIS A 340 36.05 27.21 29.86
N GLY A 341 35.31 27.52 28.76
CA GLY A 341 35.27 26.68 27.59
C GLY A 341 34.31 25.49 27.70
N THR A 342 34.37 24.60 26.68
CA THR A 342 33.50 23.43 26.59
C THR A 342 34.33 22.18 26.34
N THR A 343 33.91 21.07 26.90
CA THR A 343 34.47 19.74 26.67
C THR A 343 33.36 18.82 26.21
N LEU A 344 33.52 18.23 25.04
CA LEU A 344 32.70 17.17 24.49
C LEU A 344 33.43 15.85 24.64
N VAL A 345 32.75 14.86 25.15
CA VAL A 345 33.28 13.49 25.31
C VAL A 345 32.39 12.51 24.55
#